data_e916d7b0bde2fff4caa7bd87c85b5526
#
_entry.id   e916d7b0bde2fff4caa7bd87c85b5526
#
_cell.length_a   1.000
_cell.length_b   1.000
_cell.length_c   1.000
_cell.angle_alpha   90.00
_cell.angle_beta   90.00
_cell.angle_gamma   90.00
#
_symmetry.space_group_name_H-M   'P 1'
#
loop_
_entity.id
_entity.type
_entity.pdbx_description
1 polymer ?
#
loop_
_entity_poly.entity_id
_entity_poly.type
_entity_poly.pdbx_seq_one_letter_code
_entity_poly.pdbx_strand_id
1 'polypeptide(L)'
;MKHLLLTTIAAVVLVGCVTKQLQKTKAIPIQQPEPPTAKAQDNSINRLAWLTGSWQGPVNGGLLEETWLPPKADTISALVRFTKDGRTEFIEIIKIEKVGNSFELRLQLYDPPMRPRSEKPHVFKLSKIEKNKITFRGISEGSHRKLSYERVAQDHFIIRFRTNEGRDVKINLSPPPRTKR
;
A
#
# COMPACT_ATOMS: atom_id res chain seq x y z
N MET A 1 -6.65 -3.11 -63.98
CA MET A 1 -6.27 -4.35 -64.67
C MET A 1 -6.47 -5.45 -63.61
N LYS A 2 -7.64 -6.05 -63.53
CA LYS A 2 -8.14 -7.30 -64.17
C LYS A 2 -7.17 -8.47 -63.98
N HIS A 3 -7.61 -9.44 -63.17
CA HIS A 3 -7.85 -10.88 -63.43
C HIS A 3 -8.07 -11.54 -62.06
N LEU A 4 -9.15 -11.98 -61.70
CA LEU A 4 -10.22 -12.99 -61.93
C LEU A 4 -9.72 -14.32 -62.51
N LEU A 5 -9.98 -15.44 -61.83
CA LEU A 5 -10.25 -16.81 -62.26
C LEU A 5 -10.18 -17.73 -61.04
N LEU A 6 -11.23 -18.28 -60.56
CA LEU A 6 -12.20 -19.31 -60.98
C LEU A 6 -11.78 -20.75 -60.67
N THR A 7 -12.55 -21.34 -59.74
CA THR A 7 -13.09 -22.73 -59.66
C THR A 7 -12.18 -23.95 -59.77
N THR A 8 -12.34 -24.89 -58.83
CA THR A 8 -12.96 -26.20 -59.19
C THR A 8 -13.45 -26.98 -57.95
N ILE A 9 -14.66 -27.47 -58.03
CA ILE A 9 -15.36 -28.42 -57.17
C ILE A 9 -14.90 -29.84 -57.53
N ALA A 10 -14.58 -30.68 -56.55
CA ALA A 10 -14.53 -32.12 -56.73
C ALA A 10 -15.28 -32.83 -55.59
N ALA A 11 -16.43 -33.30 -55.86
CA ALA A 11 -17.20 -34.25 -55.05
C ALA A 11 -16.64 -35.66 -55.23
N VAL A 12 -16.32 -36.35 -54.15
CA VAL A 12 -16.12 -37.81 -54.20
C VAL A 12 -16.99 -38.44 -53.11
N VAL A 13 -17.91 -39.23 -53.60
CA VAL A 13 -18.79 -40.16 -52.89
C VAL A 13 -17.97 -41.41 -52.60
N LEU A 14 -17.89 -41.90 -51.37
CA LEU A 14 -17.46 -43.25 -51.04
C LEU A 14 -18.25 -43.84 -49.88
N VAL A 15 -19.04 -44.75 -50.26
CA VAL A 15 -19.48 -46.05 -49.75
C VAL A 15 -19.00 -46.46 -48.37
N GLY A 16 -20.01 -46.84 -47.58
CA GLY A 16 -19.90 -47.26 -46.21
C GLY A 16 -19.04 -48.52 -45.95
N CYS A 17 -18.48 -48.51 -44.74
CA CYS A 17 -18.05 -49.73 -44.05
C CYS A 17 -18.48 -49.59 -42.58
N VAL A 18 -19.46 -50.43 -42.19
CA VAL A 18 -19.91 -50.54 -40.80
C VAL A 18 -18.89 -51.39 -40.05
N THR A 19 -18.06 -50.75 -39.27
CA THR A 19 -17.25 -51.43 -38.26
C THR A 19 -17.81 -51.11 -36.88
N LYS A 20 -18.24 -52.18 -36.18
CA LYS A 20 -18.60 -52.15 -34.74
C LYS A 20 -17.47 -51.56 -33.94
N GLN A 21 -17.63 -50.37 -33.43
CA GLN A 21 -16.71 -49.81 -32.41
C GLN A 21 -17.11 -50.35 -31.04
N LEU A 22 -16.20 -51.08 -30.45
CA LEU A 22 -16.22 -51.35 -29.01
C LEU A 22 -16.14 -50.01 -28.27
N GLN A 23 -17.12 -49.74 -27.44
CA GLN A 23 -17.10 -48.61 -26.50
C GLN A 23 -15.94 -48.81 -25.51
N LYS A 24 -14.86 -48.08 -25.73
CA LYS A 24 -13.80 -47.88 -24.75
C LYS A 24 -14.37 -46.98 -23.66
N THR A 25 -14.62 -47.53 -22.48
CA THR A 25 -14.97 -46.84 -21.26
C THR A 25 -13.88 -45.80 -20.97
N LYS A 26 -14.22 -44.53 -21.10
CA LYS A 26 -13.31 -43.42 -20.81
C LYS A 26 -13.09 -43.36 -19.31
N ALA A 27 -11.89 -43.75 -18.84
CA ALA A 27 -11.50 -43.60 -17.47
C ALA A 27 -11.61 -42.12 -17.08
N ILE A 28 -12.38 -41.84 -16.01
CA ILE A 28 -12.48 -40.51 -15.39
C ILE A 28 -11.12 -40.19 -14.79
N PRO A 29 -10.46 -39.07 -15.16
CA PRO A 29 -9.22 -38.69 -14.50
C PRO A 29 -9.52 -38.39 -13.03
N ILE A 30 -8.87 -39.10 -12.12
CA ILE A 30 -8.84 -38.76 -10.70
C ILE A 30 -8.11 -37.42 -10.64
N GLN A 31 -8.85 -36.32 -10.43
CA GLN A 31 -8.25 -35.03 -10.09
C GLN A 31 -7.50 -35.19 -8.77
N GLN A 32 -6.17 -35.16 -8.84
CA GLN A 32 -5.35 -34.95 -7.66
C GLN A 32 -5.77 -33.66 -7.00
N PRO A 33 -5.96 -33.61 -5.67
CA PRO A 33 -6.21 -32.36 -4.98
C PRO A 33 -5.06 -31.41 -5.26
N GLU A 34 -5.37 -30.25 -5.86
CA GLU A 34 -4.40 -29.19 -6.02
C GLU A 34 -3.78 -28.83 -4.66
N PRO A 35 -2.46 -28.67 -4.59
CA PRO A 35 -1.81 -28.21 -3.36
C PRO A 35 -2.46 -26.87 -2.96
N PRO A 36 -2.67 -26.62 -1.65
CA PRO A 36 -3.31 -25.40 -1.17
C PRO A 36 -2.56 -24.20 -1.75
N THR A 37 -3.23 -23.46 -2.63
CA THR A 37 -2.74 -22.20 -3.19
C THR A 37 -2.34 -21.31 -2.01
N ALA A 38 -1.07 -20.97 -1.90
CA ALA A 38 -0.58 -20.01 -0.93
C ALA A 38 -1.49 -18.77 -1.04
N LYS A 39 -2.19 -18.43 0.06
CA LYS A 39 -3.10 -17.28 0.10
C LYS A 39 -2.36 -16.09 -0.48
N ALA A 40 -2.80 -15.61 -1.63
CA ALA A 40 -2.25 -14.42 -2.26
C ALA A 40 -2.20 -13.34 -1.17
N GLN A 41 -1.00 -12.81 -0.92
CA GLN A 41 -0.81 -11.82 0.13
C GLN A 41 -1.66 -10.62 -0.26
N ASP A 42 -2.68 -10.30 0.53
CA ASP A 42 -3.57 -9.16 0.27
C ASP A 42 -2.73 -7.87 0.24
N ASN A 43 -2.47 -7.37 -0.97
CA ASN A 43 -1.73 -6.13 -1.21
C ASN A 43 -2.69 -4.93 -1.32
N SER A 44 -3.89 -5.04 -0.75
CA SER A 44 -4.83 -3.94 -0.66
C SER A 44 -4.35 -2.86 0.32
N ILE A 45 -4.58 -1.60 -0.02
CA ILE A 45 -4.33 -0.45 0.88
C ILE A 45 -5.13 -0.56 2.19
N ASN A 46 -6.23 -1.33 2.21
CA ASN A 46 -7.04 -1.59 3.39
C ASN A 46 -6.26 -2.28 4.52
N ARG A 47 -5.16 -2.95 4.23
CA ARG A 47 -4.22 -3.45 5.25
C ARG A 47 -3.67 -2.35 6.15
N LEU A 48 -3.73 -1.10 5.72
CA LEU A 48 -3.28 0.07 6.46
C LEU A 48 -4.41 0.79 7.20
N ALA A 49 -5.65 0.27 7.17
CA ALA A 49 -6.79 0.87 7.85
C ALA A 49 -6.57 1.08 9.36
N TRP A 50 -5.67 0.33 9.98
CA TRP A 50 -5.29 0.48 11.39
C TRP A 50 -4.56 1.79 11.69
N LEU A 51 -4.01 2.50 10.69
CA LEU A 51 -3.45 3.85 10.84
C LEU A 51 -4.55 4.88 11.15
N THR A 52 -5.77 4.67 10.63
CA THR A 52 -6.89 5.64 10.70
C THR A 52 -7.16 6.12 12.13
N GLY A 53 -7.34 7.42 12.26
CA GLY A 53 -7.65 8.07 13.53
C GLY A 53 -6.77 9.29 13.79
N SER A 54 -7.02 9.93 14.94
CA SER A 54 -6.25 11.09 15.41
C SER A 54 -5.39 10.67 16.60
N TRP A 55 -4.14 11.06 16.55
CA TRP A 55 -3.08 10.72 17.49
C TRP A 55 -2.33 11.97 17.90
N GLN A 56 -1.93 12.07 19.17
CA GLN A 56 -1.12 13.18 19.64
C GLN A 56 -0.16 12.76 20.76
N GLY A 57 0.93 13.50 20.89
CA GLY A 57 1.89 13.27 21.97
C GLY A 57 2.97 14.34 22.04
N PRO A 58 3.68 14.41 23.17
CA PRO A 58 4.74 15.38 23.38
C PRO A 58 5.99 15.03 22.57
N VAL A 59 6.58 16.05 21.95
CA VAL A 59 7.85 15.95 21.21
C VAL A 59 8.67 17.21 21.47
N ASN A 60 9.89 17.08 21.96
CA ASN A 60 10.85 18.20 22.12
C ASN A 60 10.26 19.48 22.76
N GLY A 61 9.41 19.32 23.77
CA GLY A 61 8.75 20.44 24.47
C GLY A 61 7.54 21.01 23.74
N GLY A 62 7.11 20.44 22.63
CA GLY A 62 5.89 20.78 21.91
C GLY A 62 4.91 19.62 21.86
N LEU A 63 3.85 19.77 21.07
CA LEU A 63 2.81 18.79 20.81
C LEU A 63 2.80 18.43 19.33
N LEU A 64 2.95 17.13 19.03
CA LEU A 64 2.71 16.58 17.71
C LEU A 64 1.29 16.01 17.65
N GLU A 65 0.55 16.39 16.62
CA GLU A 65 -0.78 15.88 16.30
C GLU A 65 -0.73 15.27 14.89
N GLU A 66 -1.32 14.10 14.70
CA GLU A 66 -1.34 13.38 13.44
C GLU A 66 -2.72 12.77 13.21
N THR A 67 -3.37 13.09 12.10
CA THR A 67 -4.70 12.59 11.76
C THR A 67 -4.67 11.86 10.42
N TRP A 68 -4.99 10.57 10.46
CA TRP A 68 -5.08 9.70 9.29
C TRP A 68 -6.51 9.54 8.82
N LEU A 69 -6.75 9.81 7.53
CA LEU A 69 -8.01 9.52 6.86
C LEU A 69 -8.15 8.01 6.62
N PRO A 70 -9.38 7.47 6.52
CA PRO A 70 -9.57 6.08 6.10
C PRO A 70 -9.00 5.81 4.70
N PRO A 71 -8.54 4.58 4.41
CA PRO A 71 -8.11 4.21 3.06
C PRO A 71 -9.21 4.44 2.03
N LYS A 72 -8.83 5.02 0.89
CA LYS A 72 -9.73 5.26 -0.25
C LYS A 72 -8.94 5.35 -1.55
N ALA A 73 -9.45 4.77 -2.64
CA ALA A 73 -8.86 4.86 -3.98
C ALA A 73 -7.35 4.52 -4.01
N ASP A 74 -6.99 3.36 -3.41
CA ASP A 74 -5.61 2.87 -3.30
C ASP A 74 -4.63 3.79 -2.56
N THR A 75 -5.15 4.72 -1.75
CA THR A 75 -4.35 5.65 -0.94
C THR A 75 -4.82 5.70 0.52
N ILE A 76 -3.92 6.09 1.40
CA ILE A 76 -4.22 6.57 2.76
C ILE A 76 -3.37 7.80 3.03
N SER A 77 -3.94 8.84 3.67
CA SER A 77 -3.27 10.12 3.86
C SER A 77 -3.41 10.62 5.29
N ALA A 78 -2.42 11.41 5.73
CA ALA A 78 -2.45 12.09 7.02
C ALA A 78 -2.07 13.55 6.90
N LEU A 79 -2.60 14.32 7.84
CA LEU A 79 -2.13 15.65 8.19
C LEU A 79 -1.43 15.58 9.55
N VAL A 80 -0.22 16.11 9.62
CA VAL A 80 0.54 16.29 10.85
C VAL A 80 0.66 17.76 11.15
N ARG A 81 0.53 18.13 12.44
CA ARG A 81 0.81 19.47 12.94
C ARG A 81 1.74 19.36 14.15
N PHE A 82 2.78 20.15 14.16
CA PHE A 82 3.63 20.31 15.35
C PHE A 82 3.50 21.74 15.87
N THR A 83 3.17 21.84 17.16
CA THR A 83 3.05 23.13 17.86
C THR A 83 4.02 23.19 19.03
N LYS A 84 4.62 24.35 19.26
CA LYS A 84 5.50 24.59 20.38
C LYS A 84 5.37 26.09 20.79
N ASP A 85 5.42 26.36 22.10
CA ASP A 85 5.33 27.72 22.66
C ASP A 85 4.14 28.52 22.10
N GLY A 86 2.98 27.86 21.94
CA GLY A 86 1.74 28.45 21.42
C GLY A 86 1.75 28.76 19.92
N ARG A 87 2.73 28.27 19.15
CA ARG A 87 2.84 28.53 17.71
C ARG A 87 2.93 27.22 16.93
N THR A 88 2.44 27.25 15.71
CA THR A 88 2.69 26.14 14.74
C THR A 88 4.13 26.27 14.25
N GLU A 89 4.90 25.20 14.38
CA GLU A 89 6.27 25.11 13.89
C GLU A 89 6.32 24.53 12.47
N PHE A 90 5.47 23.53 12.19
CA PHE A 90 5.29 22.98 10.86
C PHE A 90 3.96 22.25 10.71
N ILE A 91 3.58 22.07 9.45
CA ILE A 91 2.54 21.13 8.99
C ILE A 91 3.21 20.13 8.06
N GLU A 92 2.78 18.85 8.11
CA GLU A 92 3.25 17.83 7.20
C GLU A 92 2.06 17.11 6.57
N ILE A 93 2.13 16.87 5.28
CA ILE A 93 1.17 16.05 4.52
C ILE A 93 1.84 14.74 4.17
N ILE A 94 1.21 13.64 4.53
CA ILE A 94 1.66 12.27 4.24
C ILE A 94 0.66 11.60 3.31
N LYS A 95 1.17 10.91 2.30
CA LYS A 95 0.39 10.01 1.44
C LYS A 95 1.11 8.68 1.32
N ILE A 96 0.41 7.58 1.60
CA ILE A 96 0.82 6.23 1.24
C ILE A 96 -0.08 5.77 0.12
N GLU A 97 0.50 5.27 -0.96
CA GLU A 97 -0.22 4.76 -2.11
C GLU A 97 0.27 3.38 -2.52
N LYS A 98 -0.62 2.61 -3.12
CA LYS A 98 -0.26 1.34 -3.74
C LYS A 98 0.48 1.61 -5.05
N VAL A 99 1.66 1.03 -5.21
CA VAL A 99 2.47 1.10 -6.43
C VAL A 99 2.83 -0.32 -6.84
N GLY A 100 2.17 -0.83 -7.88
CA GLY A 100 2.27 -2.25 -8.26
C GLY A 100 1.84 -3.17 -7.12
N ASN A 101 2.71 -4.08 -6.70
CA ASN A 101 2.49 -5.00 -5.59
C ASN A 101 3.07 -4.50 -4.25
N SER A 102 3.36 -3.20 -4.12
CA SER A 102 4.01 -2.60 -2.95
C SER A 102 3.31 -1.30 -2.54
N PHE A 103 3.85 -0.65 -1.51
CA PHE A 103 3.43 0.68 -1.06
C PHE A 103 4.59 1.66 -1.13
N GLU A 104 4.27 2.90 -1.50
CA GLU A 104 5.19 4.03 -1.47
C GLU A 104 4.61 5.13 -0.57
N LEU A 105 5.44 5.68 0.30
CA LEU A 105 5.08 6.82 1.13
C LEU A 105 5.77 8.07 0.61
N ARG A 106 5.01 9.15 0.47
CA ARG A 106 5.51 10.51 0.24
C ARG A 106 5.07 11.40 1.37
N LEU A 107 5.97 12.27 1.81
CA LEU A 107 5.67 13.30 2.80
C LEU A 107 6.29 14.62 2.39
N GLN A 108 5.59 15.70 2.72
CA GLN A 108 6.03 17.07 2.49
C GLN A 108 5.76 17.91 3.73
N LEU A 109 6.83 18.52 4.25
CA LEU A 109 6.75 19.47 5.36
C LEU A 109 6.57 20.89 4.81
N TYR A 110 5.80 21.70 5.55
CA TYR A 110 5.54 23.08 5.27
C TYR A 110 5.80 23.94 6.52
N ASP A 111 6.46 25.07 6.34
CA ASP A 111 6.51 26.12 7.35
C ASP A 111 5.12 26.78 7.56
N PRO A 112 4.87 27.51 8.66
CA PRO A 112 3.57 28.10 8.95
C PRO A 112 2.94 28.89 7.79
N PRO A 113 3.68 29.70 6.99
CA PRO A 113 3.12 30.38 5.82
C PRO A 113 2.90 29.45 4.61
N MET A 114 2.82 28.13 4.80
CA MET A 114 2.63 27.11 3.74
C MET A 114 3.75 27.08 2.68
N ARG A 115 4.98 27.40 3.06
CA ARG A 115 6.16 27.21 2.21
C ARG A 115 6.69 25.80 2.39
N PRO A 116 6.85 25.00 1.32
CA PRO A 116 7.44 23.68 1.42
C PRO A 116 8.91 23.79 1.87
N ARG A 117 9.33 22.93 2.81
CA ARG A 117 10.72 22.89 3.30
C ARG A 117 11.69 22.23 2.33
N SER A 118 11.18 21.50 1.36
CA SER A 118 11.95 20.89 0.27
C SER A 118 11.24 21.10 -1.06
N GLU A 119 12.00 21.19 -2.15
CA GLU A 119 11.44 21.36 -3.49
C GLU A 119 10.52 20.21 -3.91
N LYS A 120 10.87 18.98 -3.48
CA LYS A 120 10.12 17.77 -3.78
C LYS A 120 9.76 17.03 -2.49
N PRO A 121 8.65 16.29 -2.46
CA PRO A 121 8.33 15.42 -1.34
C PRO A 121 9.43 14.40 -1.07
N HIS A 122 9.66 14.09 0.20
CA HIS A 122 10.47 12.95 0.58
C HIS A 122 9.76 11.65 0.23
N VAL A 123 10.49 10.72 -0.37
CA VAL A 123 9.96 9.46 -0.89
C VAL A 123 10.55 8.28 -0.13
N PHE A 124 9.69 7.34 0.25
CA PHE A 124 10.05 6.14 0.97
C PHE A 124 9.40 4.92 0.32
N LYS A 125 10.15 3.84 0.17
CA LYS A 125 9.64 2.54 -0.29
C LYS A 125 9.37 1.60 0.87
N LEU A 126 8.32 0.78 0.73
CA LEU A 126 8.01 -0.28 1.69
C LEU A 126 9.23 -1.17 1.90
N SER A 127 9.58 -1.41 3.17
CA SER A 127 10.61 -2.34 3.59
C SER A 127 10.00 -3.58 4.27
N LYS A 128 8.98 -3.37 5.12
CA LYS A 128 8.29 -4.46 5.82
C LYS A 128 6.86 -4.04 6.17
N ILE A 129 5.92 -4.99 6.10
CA ILE A 129 4.56 -4.82 6.58
C ILE A 129 4.16 -6.00 7.46
N GLU A 130 3.60 -5.69 8.63
CA GLU A 130 3.11 -6.63 9.63
C GLU A 130 1.65 -6.26 9.96
N LYS A 131 0.97 -7.01 10.83
CA LYS A 131 -0.46 -6.80 11.12
C LYS A 131 -0.79 -5.35 11.52
N ASN A 132 -0.02 -4.75 12.43
CA ASN A 132 -0.23 -3.38 12.95
C ASN A 132 1.06 -2.56 12.89
N LYS A 133 1.94 -2.86 11.95
CA LYS A 133 3.21 -2.15 11.77
C LYS A 133 3.60 -2.11 10.31
N ILE A 134 4.05 -0.95 9.88
CA ILE A 134 4.63 -0.75 8.56
C ILE A 134 5.97 -0.03 8.70
N THR A 135 6.93 -0.44 7.90
CA THR A 135 8.28 0.12 7.88
C THR A 135 8.66 0.48 6.46
N PHE A 136 9.18 1.67 6.30
CA PHE A 136 9.66 2.23 5.04
C PHE A 136 11.15 2.54 5.11
N ARG A 137 11.81 2.54 3.96
CA ARG A 137 13.18 3.00 3.74
C ARG A 137 13.15 4.25 2.87
N GLY A 138 13.80 5.32 3.29
CA GLY A 138 13.97 6.54 2.51
C GLY A 138 14.80 6.29 1.26
N ILE A 139 14.39 6.89 0.14
CA ILE A 139 15.04 6.75 -1.16
C ILE A 139 15.33 8.09 -1.84
N SER A 140 14.69 9.19 -1.40
CA SER A 140 14.99 10.54 -1.89
C SER A 140 16.06 11.21 -1.04
N GLU A 141 16.73 12.18 -1.62
CA GLU A 141 17.65 13.05 -0.89
C GLU A 141 16.93 13.75 0.28
N GLY A 142 17.62 13.91 1.40
CA GLY A 142 17.08 14.52 2.62
C GLY A 142 16.04 13.70 3.40
N SER A 143 15.54 12.58 2.84
CA SER A 143 14.63 11.72 3.58
C SER A 143 15.34 10.99 4.72
N HIS A 144 14.65 10.75 5.83
CA HIS A 144 15.14 9.86 6.88
C HIS A 144 15.47 8.48 6.32
N ARG A 145 16.51 7.82 6.85
CA ARG A 145 16.91 6.48 6.39
C ARG A 145 15.82 5.44 6.55
N LYS A 146 15.01 5.57 7.62
CA LYS A 146 13.93 4.65 7.97
C LYS A 146 12.80 5.42 8.62
N LEU A 147 11.54 5.02 8.32
CA LEU A 147 10.34 5.51 8.98
C LEU A 147 9.42 4.32 9.24
N SER A 148 8.82 4.24 10.41
CA SER A 148 7.85 3.19 10.72
C SER A 148 6.73 3.72 11.61
N TYR A 149 5.54 3.18 11.37
CA TYR A 149 4.34 3.34 12.17
C TYR A 149 3.96 2.02 12.79
N GLU A 150 3.49 2.04 14.04
CA GLU A 150 3.07 0.85 14.76
C GLU A 150 1.93 1.19 15.72
N ARG A 151 0.82 0.46 15.65
CA ARG A 151 -0.26 0.54 16.63
C ARG A 151 -0.14 -0.64 17.58
N VAL A 152 0.40 -0.40 18.77
CA VAL A 152 0.66 -1.45 19.77
C VAL A 152 -0.56 -1.76 20.63
N ALA A 153 -1.48 -0.77 20.79
CA ALA A 153 -2.76 -0.91 21.50
C ALA A 153 -3.81 0.01 20.86
N GLN A 154 -5.05 -0.07 21.34
CA GLN A 154 -6.14 0.78 20.85
C GLN A 154 -5.85 2.28 21.04
N ASP A 155 -5.14 2.61 22.11
CA ASP A 155 -4.81 3.97 22.56
C ASP A 155 -3.30 4.27 22.49
N HIS A 156 -2.51 3.41 21.84
CA HIS A 156 -1.05 3.59 21.79
C HIS A 156 -0.52 3.39 20.36
N PHE A 157 -0.02 4.47 19.81
CA PHE A 157 0.55 4.57 18.47
C PHE A 157 2.00 5.04 18.58
N ILE A 158 2.89 4.46 17.79
CA ILE A 158 4.31 4.76 17.83
C ILE A 158 4.80 5.10 16.43
N ILE A 159 5.49 6.25 16.32
CA ILE A 159 6.29 6.60 15.16
C ILE A 159 7.75 6.36 15.53
N ARG A 160 8.50 5.72 14.63
CA ARG A 160 9.96 5.61 14.75
C ARG A 160 10.61 6.01 13.45
N PHE A 161 11.66 6.79 13.54
CA PHE A 161 12.47 7.09 12.37
C PHE A 161 13.97 7.10 12.74
N ARG A 162 14.79 6.82 11.73
CA ARG A 162 16.22 6.97 11.80
C ARG A 162 16.63 8.12 10.91
N THR A 163 17.28 9.13 11.50
CA THR A 163 17.75 10.30 10.77
C THR A 163 18.92 9.95 9.82
N ASN A 164 19.30 10.88 8.96
CA ASN A 164 20.45 10.70 8.06
C ASN A 164 21.77 10.59 8.82
N GLU A 165 21.87 11.23 10.00
CA GLU A 165 23.01 11.15 10.91
C GLU A 165 23.04 9.85 11.71
N GLY A 166 22.02 8.97 11.54
CA GLY A 166 21.95 7.66 12.18
C GLY A 166 21.29 7.65 13.56
N ARG A 167 20.71 8.76 14.03
CA ARG A 167 19.99 8.83 15.31
C ARG A 167 18.63 8.13 15.19
N ASP A 168 18.32 7.28 16.17
CA ASP A 168 17.00 6.67 16.29
C ASP A 168 16.10 7.56 17.15
N VAL A 169 14.92 7.88 16.62
CA VAL A 169 13.87 8.66 17.30
C VAL A 169 12.63 7.80 17.45
N LYS A 170 12.02 7.86 18.64
CA LYS A 170 10.74 7.20 18.95
C LYS A 170 9.79 8.25 19.52
N ILE A 171 8.59 8.33 18.93
CA ILE A 171 7.50 9.19 19.36
C ILE A 171 6.35 8.29 19.80
N ASN A 172 5.84 8.49 21.01
CA ASN A 172 4.67 7.79 21.50
C ASN A 172 3.48 8.74 21.42
N LEU A 173 2.40 8.28 20.80
CA LEU A 173 1.17 9.03 20.60
C LEU A 173 -0.01 8.28 21.22
N SER A 174 -1.02 9.02 21.66
CA SER A 174 -2.31 8.54 22.15
C SER A 174 -3.44 9.29 21.44
N PRO A 175 -4.68 8.80 21.48
CA PRO A 175 -5.83 9.55 21.02
C PRO A 175 -5.95 10.89 21.77
N PRO A 176 -6.42 11.97 21.11
CA PRO A 176 -6.68 13.23 21.80
C PRO A 176 -7.71 13.04 22.92
N PRO A 177 -7.65 13.84 24.01
CA PRO A 177 -8.64 13.81 25.08
C PRO A 177 -10.05 14.00 24.51
N ARG A 178 -11.01 13.21 24.97
CA ARG A 178 -12.42 13.42 24.60
C ARG A 178 -12.88 14.75 25.17
N THR A 179 -13.18 15.70 24.30
CA THR A 179 -13.85 16.94 24.73
C THR A 179 -15.21 16.57 25.27
N LYS A 180 -15.41 16.74 26.59
CA LYS A 180 -16.75 16.64 27.16
C LYS A 180 -17.59 17.77 26.53
N ARG A 181 -18.59 17.41 25.74
CA ARG A 181 -19.64 18.32 25.30
C ARG A 181 -20.60 18.57 26.44
#